data_28132c1c7a995cccb961bd3ac7228f6d
#
_entry.id   28132c1c7a995cccb961bd3ac7228f6d
#
_cell.length_a   1.000
_cell.length_b   1.000
_cell.length_c   1.000
_cell.angle_alpha   90.00
_cell.angle_beta   90.00
_cell.angle_gamma   90.00
#
_symmetry.space_group_name_H-M   'P 1'
#
loop_
_entity.id
_entity.type
_entity.pdbx_description
1 polymer ?
#
loop_
_entity_poly.entity_id
_entity_poly.type
_entity_poly.pdbx_seq_one_letter_code
_entity_poly.pdbx_strand_id
1 'polypeptide(L)'
;METIWHYLVNQFLNSTKENYKKMLKLSNYHDARLKKMMDDNPMEPDWALLYNRYHPFHDMFVKAYTAWKAAGGTQKGQTLNLEQLLVLLINKVNKWDSLVQAVDGFEKGTPNYLTLFPQGHLPFYTAPITAQVTAVKTLGESLAPFALANPAIVPIKTLVDDFYTLLDGARDTQEGSKGGTKQKSAEVESKRIAVGTEQYRDLGFLINKGAEVPSYIAPFFELKVLRSHEQVHFTGTLDAGENESVLEHTFVDDDVMILEITTTDTVPAATQVAFYLATTPNGTDSTPVTVTANAAKIKVLASEFGAIDFATHRFLTAVNSTTFELHYVVELL
;
A
#
# COMPACT_ATOMS: atom_id res chain seq x y z
N MET A 1 -16.41 19.94 -24.39
CA MET A 1 -16.95 18.56 -24.47
C MET A 1 -16.36 17.61 -23.38
N GLU A 2 -15.21 17.94 -22.77
CA GLU A 2 -14.61 17.10 -21.71
C GLU A 2 -15.39 17.08 -20.39
N THR A 3 -16.10 18.14 -20.05
CA THR A 3 -16.82 18.28 -18.75
C THR A 3 -17.98 17.30 -18.57
N ILE A 4 -18.62 16.81 -19.64
CA ILE A 4 -19.76 15.90 -19.53
C ILE A 4 -19.31 14.48 -19.13
N TRP A 5 -18.13 14.04 -19.56
CA TRP A 5 -17.62 12.70 -19.25
C TRP A 5 -17.34 12.48 -17.77
N HIS A 6 -16.96 13.53 -17.02
CA HIS A 6 -16.77 13.43 -15.57
C HIS A 6 -18.05 13.08 -14.82
N TYR A 7 -19.21 13.50 -15.31
CA TYR A 7 -20.51 13.18 -14.70
C TYR A 7 -21.06 11.81 -15.10
N LEU A 8 -20.57 11.24 -16.20
CA LEU A 8 -20.99 9.92 -16.68
C LEU A 8 -20.17 8.76 -16.11
N VAL A 9 -19.05 9.07 -15.42
CA VAL A 9 -18.18 8.08 -14.81
C VAL A 9 -18.59 7.87 -13.36
N ASN A 10 -18.61 6.61 -12.92
CA ASN A 10 -18.86 6.29 -11.51
C ASN A 10 -17.67 6.73 -10.64
N GLN A 11 -17.74 7.92 -10.07
CA GLN A 11 -16.70 8.54 -9.25
C GLN A 11 -16.37 7.70 -8.00
N PHE A 12 -17.34 6.97 -7.44
CA PHE A 12 -17.11 6.09 -6.29
C PHE A 12 -16.16 4.95 -6.64
N LEU A 13 -16.26 4.40 -7.84
CA LEU A 13 -15.35 3.36 -8.32
C LEU A 13 -13.97 3.91 -8.66
N ASN A 14 -13.90 5.05 -9.33
CA ASN A 14 -12.63 5.66 -9.71
C ASN A 14 -11.82 6.12 -8.48
N SER A 15 -12.44 6.87 -7.57
CA SER A 15 -11.77 7.40 -6.39
C SER A 15 -11.34 6.34 -5.39
N THR A 16 -11.88 5.11 -5.48
CA THR A 16 -11.58 4.00 -4.57
C THR A 16 -10.82 2.85 -5.24
N LYS A 17 -10.38 3.02 -6.48
CA LYS A 17 -9.58 2.00 -7.18
C LYS A 17 -8.36 1.63 -6.33
N GLU A 18 -8.20 0.32 -6.08
CA GLU A 18 -7.11 -0.24 -5.26
C GLU A 18 -7.06 0.27 -3.79
N ASN A 19 -8.06 1.03 -3.34
CA ASN A 19 -8.13 1.57 -1.99
C ASN A 19 -9.40 1.16 -1.25
N TYR A 20 -9.41 -0.06 -0.73
CA TYR A 20 -10.55 -0.60 0.01
C TYR A 20 -10.87 0.16 1.30
N LYS A 21 -9.87 0.75 1.96
CA LYS A 21 -10.07 1.58 3.17
C LYS A 21 -10.85 2.86 2.83
N LYS A 22 -10.56 3.46 1.68
CA LYS A 22 -11.27 4.64 1.18
C LYS A 22 -12.74 4.29 0.87
N MET A 23 -12.97 3.16 0.18
CA MET A 23 -14.33 2.68 -0.06
C MET A 23 -15.07 2.37 1.25
N LEU A 24 -14.41 1.78 2.24
CA LEU A 24 -15.02 1.50 3.54
C LEU A 24 -15.51 2.79 4.21
N LYS A 25 -14.69 3.85 4.20
CA LYS A 25 -15.07 5.15 4.75
C LYS A 25 -16.28 5.73 4.03
N LEU A 26 -16.27 5.71 2.70
CA LEU A 26 -17.39 6.19 1.87
C LEU A 26 -18.68 5.41 2.13
N SER A 27 -18.58 4.08 2.14
CA SER A 27 -19.76 3.21 2.30
C SER A 27 -20.35 3.31 3.71
N ASN A 28 -19.53 3.37 4.75
CA ASN A 28 -20.01 3.58 6.13
C ASN A 28 -20.73 4.92 6.29
N TYR A 29 -20.18 5.99 5.70
CA TYR A 29 -20.79 7.30 5.78
C TYR A 29 -22.15 7.33 5.09
N HIS A 30 -22.25 6.80 3.88
CA HIS A 30 -23.48 6.76 3.10
C HIS A 30 -24.55 5.92 3.78
N ASP A 31 -24.20 4.72 4.26
CA ASP A 31 -25.11 3.82 4.99
C ASP A 31 -25.70 4.48 6.23
N ALA A 32 -24.84 5.08 7.07
CA ALA A 32 -25.26 5.78 8.27
C ALA A 32 -26.16 6.97 7.94
N ARG A 33 -25.92 7.68 6.84
CA ARG A 33 -26.71 8.82 6.42
C ARG A 33 -28.09 8.40 5.91
N LEU A 34 -28.16 7.34 5.10
CA LEU A 34 -29.44 6.79 4.63
C LEU A 34 -30.27 6.26 5.80
N LYS A 35 -29.62 5.54 6.73
CA LYS A 35 -30.31 5.07 7.96
C LYS A 35 -30.88 6.22 8.75
N LYS A 36 -30.11 7.27 8.98
CA LYS A 36 -30.58 8.45 9.70
C LYS A 36 -31.79 9.11 9.00
N MET A 37 -31.75 9.23 7.66
CA MET A 37 -32.89 9.81 6.92
C MET A 37 -34.15 8.95 7.03
N MET A 38 -34.00 7.63 6.98
CA MET A 38 -35.12 6.69 7.18
C MET A 38 -35.70 6.82 8.58
N ASP A 39 -34.86 6.90 9.63
CA ASP A 39 -35.30 6.99 11.03
C ASP A 39 -35.94 8.36 11.32
N ASP A 40 -35.39 9.47 10.76
CA ASP A 40 -35.92 10.84 10.98
C ASP A 40 -37.20 11.11 10.17
N ASN A 41 -37.45 10.39 9.08
CA ASN A 41 -38.58 10.64 8.17
C ASN A 41 -39.41 9.35 7.90
N PRO A 42 -39.97 8.72 8.90
CA PRO A 42 -40.65 7.42 8.77
C PRO A 42 -41.88 7.46 7.85
N MET A 43 -42.43 8.63 7.58
CA MET A 43 -43.57 8.82 6.67
C MET A 43 -43.15 8.95 5.19
N GLU A 44 -41.87 9.07 4.89
CA GLU A 44 -41.35 9.12 3.53
C GLU A 44 -40.77 7.76 3.12
N PRO A 45 -41.50 6.94 2.33
CA PRO A 45 -41.09 5.57 2.01
C PRO A 45 -39.82 5.48 1.18
N ASP A 46 -39.44 6.56 0.49
CA ASP A 46 -38.23 6.62 -0.34
C ASP A 46 -36.95 6.33 0.44
N TRP A 47 -36.86 6.84 1.68
CA TRP A 47 -35.67 6.63 2.53
C TRP A 47 -35.51 5.18 2.95
N ALA A 48 -36.63 4.54 3.30
CA ALA A 48 -36.63 3.11 3.60
C ALA A 48 -36.27 2.27 2.38
N LEU A 49 -36.75 2.66 1.18
CA LEU A 49 -36.42 2.01 -0.07
C LEU A 49 -34.93 2.11 -0.38
N LEU A 50 -34.34 3.31 -0.27
CA LEU A 50 -32.90 3.54 -0.52
C LEU A 50 -32.06 2.76 0.48
N TYR A 51 -32.32 2.89 1.77
CA TYR A 51 -31.57 2.20 2.81
C TYR A 51 -31.64 0.67 2.65
N ASN A 52 -32.84 0.10 2.51
CA ASN A 52 -33.01 -1.35 2.39
C ASN A 52 -32.39 -1.92 1.10
N ARG A 53 -32.28 -1.12 0.04
CA ARG A 53 -31.57 -1.49 -1.18
C ARG A 53 -30.06 -1.45 -0.98
N TYR A 54 -29.54 -0.38 -0.40
CA TYR A 54 -28.09 -0.12 -0.27
C TYR A 54 -27.43 -0.97 0.82
N HIS A 55 -28.01 -1.03 2.01
CA HIS A 55 -27.45 -1.64 3.21
C HIS A 55 -26.91 -3.07 3.01
N PRO A 56 -27.56 -3.99 2.29
CA PRO A 56 -27.04 -5.33 2.03
C PRO A 56 -25.69 -5.32 1.28
N PHE A 57 -25.49 -4.40 0.35
CA PHE A 57 -24.22 -4.28 -0.41
C PHE A 57 -23.11 -3.73 0.50
N HIS A 58 -23.43 -2.75 1.34
CA HIS A 58 -22.53 -2.25 2.37
C HIS A 58 -22.06 -3.38 3.30
N ASP A 59 -22.99 -4.15 3.87
CA ASP A 59 -22.68 -5.27 4.75
C ASP A 59 -21.81 -6.34 4.11
N MET A 60 -22.12 -6.71 2.86
CA MET A 60 -21.31 -7.67 2.10
C MET A 60 -19.89 -7.16 1.88
N PHE A 61 -19.72 -5.87 1.57
CA PHE A 61 -18.40 -5.27 1.38
C PHE A 61 -17.61 -5.23 2.70
N VAL A 62 -18.22 -4.82 3.82
CA VAL A 62 -17.59 -4.77 5.15
C VAL A 62 -17.10 -6.17 5.57
N LYS A 63 -17.92 -7.20 5.38
CA LYS A 63 -17.57 -8.59 5.66
C LYS A 63 -16.39 -9.07 4.81
N ALA A 64 -16.43 -8.80 3.49
CA ALA A 64 -15.34 -9.17 2.57
C ALA A 64 -14.03 -8.43 2.90
N TYR A 65 -14.10 -7.14 3.22
CA TYR A 65 -12.94 -6.34 3.63
C TYR A 65 -12.30 -6.87 4.92
N THR A 66 -13.12 -7.20 5.93
CA THR A 66 -12.65 -7.77 7.19
C THR A 66 -11.97 -9.12 6.98
N ALA A 67 -12.58 -10.01 6.17
CA ALA A 67 -12.02 -11.31 5.82
C ALA A 67 -10.70 -11.19 5.06
N TRP A 68 -10.60 -10.27 4.10
CA TRP A 68 -9.36 -9.97 3.37
C TRP A 68 -8.25 -9.49 4.29
N LYS A 69 -8.57 -8.59 5.23
CA LYS A 69 -7.59 -8.07 6.20
C LYS A 69 -7.08 -9.15 7.14
N ALA A 70 -7.96 -10.04 7.60
CA ALA A 70 -7.59 -11.19 8.43
C ALA A 70 -6.70 -12.17 7.67
N ALA A 71 -7.02 -12.49 6.41
CA ALA A 71 -6.20 -13.36 5.56
C ALA A 71 -4.79 -12.80 5.36
N GLY A 72 -4.65 -11.48 5.15
CA GLY A 72 -3.34 -10.81 5.05
C GLY A 72 -2.52 -10.92 6.34
N GLY A 73 -3.15 -10.83 7.51
CA GLY A 73 -2.50 -11.05 8.81
C GLY A 73 -2.00 -12.48 8.97
N THR A 74 -2.82 -13.47 8.61
CA THR A 74 -2.46 -14.89 8.63
C THR A 74 -1.27 -15.17 7.70
N GLN A 75 -1.29 -14.66 6.46
CA GLN A 75 -0.19 -14.82 5.52
C GLN A 75 1.13 -14.27 6.05
N LYS A 76 1.11 -13.08 6.68
CA LYS A 76 2.32 -12.49 7.31
C LYS A 76 2.87 -13.39 8.41
N GLY A 77 2.01 -13.92 9.27
CA GLY A 77 2.42 -14.85 10.33
C GLY A 77 3.06 -16.12 9.80
N GLN A 78 2.51 -16.71 8.74
CA GLN A 78 3.05 -17.92 8.12
C GLN A 78 4.39 -17.64 7.40
N THR A 79 4.54 -16.49 6.75
CA THR A 79 5.82 -16.07 6.17
C THR A 79 6.90 -15.95 7.22
N LEU A 80 6.61 -15.28 8.35
CA LEU A 80 7.56 -15.14 9.44
C LEU A 80 7.97 -16.50 10.04
N ASN A 81 7.03 -17.43 10.21
CA ASN A 81 7.31 -18.79 10.69
C ASN A 81 8.28 -19.53 9.76
N LEU A 82 8.05 -19.50 8.44
CA LEU A 82 8.97 -20.12 7.48
C LEU A 82 10.36 -19.47 7.51
N GLU A 83 10.45 -18.15 7.57
CA GLU A 83 11.72 -17.43 7.68
C GLU A 83 12.51 -17.81 8.93
N GLN A 84 11.84 -17.97 10.07
CA GLN A 84 12.47 -18.44 11.32
C GLN A 84 13.02 -19.86 11.18
N LEU A 85 12.30 -20.76 10.51
CA LEU A 85 12.78 -22.12 10.23
C LEU A 85 13.99 -22.13 9.30
N LEU A 86 14.03 -21.25 8.28
CA LEU A 86 15.18 -21.10 7.40
C LEU A 86 16.42 -20.58 8.14
N VAL A 87 16.25 -19.65 9.07
CA VAL A 87 17.36 -19.22 9.95
C VAL A 87 17.87 -20.37 10.83
N LEU A 88 16.96 -21.19 11.35
CA LEU A 88 17.33 -22.37 12.13
C LEU A 88 18.02 -23.44 11.28
N LEU A 89 17.71 -23.57 10.00
CA LEU A 89 18.32 -24.53 9.08
C LEU A 89 19.84 -24.44 9.05
N ILE A 90 20.40 -23.22 9.08
CA ILE A 90 21.85 -22.98 9.11
C ILE A 90 22.51 -23.74 10.29
N ASN A 91 21.94 -23.58 11.48
CA ASN A 91 22.45 -24.23 12.69
C ASN A 91 22.23 -25.74 12.65
N LYS A 92 21.11 -26.20 12.07
CA LYS A 92 20.78 -27.62 11.92
C LYS A 92 21.78 -28.33 10.99
N VAL A 93 22.07 -27.73 9.83
CA VAL A 93 23.03 -28.28 8.86
C VAL A 93 24.42 -28.41 9.47
N ASN A 94 24.90 -27.39 10.19
CA ASN A 94 26.19 -27.46 10.88
C ASN A 94 26.22 -28.59 11.94
N LYS A 95 25.10 -28.78 12.67
CA LYS A 95 24.98 -29.87 13.63
C LYS A 95 24.95 -31.25 12.94
N TRP A 96 24.19 -31.40 11.87
CA TRP A 96 24.12 -32.67 11.11
C TRP A 96 25.47 -33.02 10.50
N ASP A 97 26.17 -32.05 9.93
CA ASP A 97 27.53 -32.22 9.40
C ASP A 97 28.48 -32.74 10.49
N SER A 98 28.49 -32.09 11.66
CA SER A 98 29.32 -32.54 12.80
C SER A 98 28.96 -33.94 13.29
N LEU A 99 27.67 -34.29 13.29
CA LEU A 99 27.22 -35.64 13.69
C LEU A 99 27.62 -36.70 12.66
N VAL A 100 27.54 -36.39 11.38
CA VAL A 100 27.96 -37.26 10.27
C VAL A 100 29.46 -37.52 10.36
N GLN A 101 30.28 -36.49 10.53
CA GLN A 101 31.73 -36.60 10.63
C GLN A 101 32.21 -37.37 11.89
N ALA A 102 31.37 -37.47 12.91
CA ALA A 102 31.66 -38.27 14.10
C ALA A 102 31.45 -39.79 13.87
N VAL A 103 30.89 -40.20 12.76
CA VAL A 103 30.69 -41.63 12.42
C VAL A 103 31.90 -42.10 11.58
N ASP A 104 32.46 -43.23 11.95
CA ASP A 104 33.61 -43.83 11.29
C ASP A 104 33.33 -44.07 9.77
N GLY A 105 34.26 -43.64 8.91
CA GLY A 105 34.16 -43.71 7.48
C GLY A 105 33.35 -42.56 6.83
N PHE A 106 32.93 -41.54 7.61
CA PHE A 106 32.23 -40.34 7.13
C PHE A 106 32.99 -39.04 7.42
N GLU A 107 34.29 -39.09 7.63
CA GLU A 107 35.15 -37.93 7.80
C GLU A 107 35.11 -37.04 6.55
N LYS A 108 35.27 -35.74 6.73
CA LYS A 108 35.25 -34.77 5.65
C LYS A 108 36.21 -35.16 4.51
N GLY A 109 35.67 -35.24 3.29
CA GLY A 109 36.43 -35.63 2.10
C GLY A 109 36.38 -37.12 1.75
N THR A 110 35.82 -37.99 2.61
CA THR A 110 35.57 -39.41 2.25
C THR A 110 34.45 -39.49 1.20
N PRO A 111 34.42 -40.59 0.40
CA PRO A 111 33.33 -40.80 -0.56
C PRO A 111 31.93 -40.80 0.07
N ASN A 112 31.79 -41.37 1.28
CA ASN A 112 30.51 -41.40 2.01
C ASN A 112 30.09 -39.97 2.38
N TYR A 113 30.98 -39.16 2.90
CA TYR A 113 30.73 -37.75 3.22
C TYR A 113 30.34 -36.96 1.98
N LEU A 114 31.07 -37.07 0.87
CA LEU A 114 30.83 -36.37 -0.39
C LEU A 114 29.49 -36.81 -1.03
N THR A 115 29.02 -38.01 -0.78
CA THR A 115 27.66 -38.44 -1.18
C THR A 115 26.58 -37.69 -0.46
N LEU A 116 26.78 -37.35 0.81
CA LEU A 116 25.83 -36.59 1.64
C LEU A 116 25.91 -35.07 1.40
N PHE A 117 27.11 -34.55 1.22
CA PHE A 117 27.37 -33.10 1.07
C PHE A 117 28.19 -32.82 -0.20
N PRO A 118 27.67 -33.12 -1.43
CA PRO A 118 28.45 -33.00 -2.66
C PRO A 118 28.86 -31.56 -3.00
N GLN A 119 28.10 -30.58 -2.55
CA GLN A 119 28.35 -29.14 -2.71
C GLN A 119 28.59 -28.45 -1.37
N GLY A 120 28.92 -29.22 -0.33
CA GLY A 120 28.99 -28.70 1.05
C GLY A 120 27.66 -28.17 1.54
N HIS A 121 27.69 -27.03 2.24
CA HIS A 121 26.49 -26.44 2.84
C HIS A 121 25.79 -25.39 1.95
N LEU A 122 26.36 -25.03 0.79
CA LEU A 122 25.82 -23.96 -0.06
C LEU A 122 24.34 -24.16 -0.46
N PRO A 123 23.85 -25.36 -0.83
CA PRO A 123 22.45 -25.58 -1.19
C PRO A 123 21.45 -25.22 -0.09
N PHE A 124 21.87 -25.25 1.17
CA PHE A 124 21.04 -24.96 2.33
C PHE A 124 20.96 -23.50 2.70
N TYR A 125 21.84 -22.63 2.19
CA TYR A 125 21.97 -21.22 2.62
C TYR A 125 21.70 -20.20 1.52
N THR A 126 22.15 -20.45 0.31
CA THR A 126 22.15 -19.47 -0.78
C THR A 126 21.12 -19.71 -1.85
N ALA A 127 20.50 -20.89 -1.86
CA ALA A 127 19.50 -21.26 -2.85
C ALA A 127 18.13 -20.60 -2.56
N PRO A 128 17.24 -20.50 -3.56
CA PRO A 128 15.85 -20.16 -3.33
C PRO A 128 15.19 -21.12 -2.33
N ILE A 129 14.19 -20.66 -1.57
CA ILE A 129 13.51 -21.43 -0.51
C ILE A 129 13.15 -22.86 -0.96
N THR A 130 12.57 -23.00 -2.14
CA THR A 130 12.22 -24.30 -2.71
C THR A 130 13.43 -25.22 -2.82
N ALA A 131 14.55 -24.71 -3.27
CA ALA A 131 15.77 -25.50 -3.41
C ALA A 131 16.40 -25.83 -2.06
N GLN A 132 16.30 -24.94 -1.05
CA GLN A 132 16.73 -25.26 0.31
C GLN A 132 15.92 -26.40 0.92
N VAL A 133 14.59 -26.37 0.78
CA VAL A 133 13.69 -27.48 1.21
C VAL A 133 14.06 -28.77 0.50
N THR A 134 14.29 -28.72 -0.81
CA THR A 134 14.72 -29.88 -1.61
C THR A 134 16.07 -30.40 -1.16
N ALA A 135 17.03 -29.53 -0.80
CA ALA A 135 18.34 -29.95 -0.30
C ALA A 135 18.24 -30.74 1.01
N VAL A 136 17.36 -30.33 1.94
CA VAL A 136 17.11 -31.06 3.19
C VAL A 136 16.51 -32.44 2.88
N LYS A 137 15.51 -32.48 1.99
CA LYS A 137 14.91 -33.75 1.53
C LYS A 137 15.95 -34.68 0.96
N THR A 138 16.75 -34.20 0.02
CA THR A 138 17.81 -35.00 -0.65
C THR A 138 18.83 -35.51 0.36
N LEU A 139 19.20 -34.71 1.37
CA LEU A 139 20.10 -35.20 2.44
C LEU A 139 19.46 -36.36 3.21
N GLY A 140 18.17 -36.29 3.58
CA GLY A 140 17.46 -37.38 4.27
C GLY A 140 17.38 -38.66 3.41
N GLU A 141 17.12 -38.50 2.10
CA GLU A 141 17.11 -39.61 1.14
C GLU A 141 18.52 -40.25 0.96
N SER A 142 19.57 -39.40 0.90
CA SER A 142 20.95 -39.88 0.78
C SER A 142 21.46 -40.56 2.05
N LEU A 143 20.92 -40.22 3.22
CA LEU A 143 21.23 -40.91 4.48
C LEU A 143 20.56 -42.30 4.59
N ALA A 144 19.49 -42.55 3.86
CA ALA A 144 18.70 -43.78 3.99
C ALA A 144 19.50 -45.07 3.78
N PRO A 145 20.29 -45.26 2.69
CA PRO A 145 21.08 -46.46 2.51
C PRO A 145 22.15 -46.64 3.59
N PHE A 146 22.74 -45.55 4.09
CA PHE A 146 23.73 -45.63 5.16
C PHE A 146 23.09 -45.98 6.50
N ALA A 147 21.89 -45.49 6.80
CA ALA A 147 21.15 -45.83 8.01
C ALA A 147 20.78 -47.30 8.09
N LEU A 148 20.56 -47.97 6.94
CA LEU A 148 20.34 -49.42 6.87
C LEU A 148 21.61 -50.23 7.20
N ALA A 149 22.78 -49.71 6.82
CA ALA A 149 24.07 -50.38 7.00
C ALA A 149 24.75 -50.01 8.35
N ASN A 150 24.47 -48.83 8.90
CA ASN A 150 25.13 -48.32 10.11
C ASN A 150 24.10 -47.70 11.08
N PRO A 151 23.85 -48.34 12.25
CA PRO A 151 22.91 -47.82 13.25
C PRO A 151 23.24 -46.42 13.78
N ALA A 152 24.49 -45.99 13.74
CA ALA A 152 24.88 -44.66 14.18
C ALA A 152 24.33 -43.53 13.28
N ILE A 153 23.97 -43.84 12.03
CA ILE A 153 23.36 -42.89 11.06
C ILE A 153 21.85 -42.70 11.30
N VAL A 154 21.17 -43.70 11.88
CA VAL A 154 19.70 -43.69 12.07
C VAL A 154 19.22 -42.44 12.81
N PRO A 155 19.80 -42.05 13.98
CA PRO A 155 19.35 -40.83 14.67
C PRO A 155 19.61 -39.53 13.88
N ILE A 156 20.66 -39.51 13.06
CA ILE A 156 20.98 -38.36 12.19
C ILE A 156 19.89 -38.21 11.12
N LYS A 157 19.56 -39.31 10.46
CA LYS A 157 18.49 -39.36 9.47
C LYS A 157 17.16 -38.88 10.08
N THR A 158 16.80 -39.38 11.24
CA THR A 158 15.57 -38.98 11.94
C THR A 158 15.54 -37.44 12.18
N LEU A 159 16.64 -36.86 12.65
CA LEU A 159 16.73 -35.40 12.85
C LEU A 159 16.57 -34.60 11.55
N VAL A 160 17.08 -35.10 10.42
CA VAL A 160 16.92 -34.47 9.10
C VAL A 160 15.49 -34.59 8.61
N ASP A 161 14.90 -35.78 8.69
CA ASP A 161 13.53 -36.05 8.23
C ASP A 161 12.49 -35.27 9.05
N ASP A 162 12.65 -35.21 10.36
CA ASP A 162 11.77 -34.42 11.24
C ASP A 162 11.82 -32.93 10.89
N PHE A 163 13.03 -32.40 10.65
CA PHE A 163 13.16 -31.00 10.27
C PHE A 163 12.65 -30.72 8.84
N TYR A 164 12.84 -31.65 7.90
CA TYR A 164 12.22 -31.58 6.59
C TYR A 164 10.70 -31.48 6.70
N THR A 165 10.07 -32.34 7.49
CA THR A 165 8.63 -32.32 7.70
C THR A 165 8.12 -30.98 8.24
N LEU A 166 8.83 -30.38 9.18
CA LEU A 166 8.50 -29.06 9.72
C LEU A 166 8.64 -27.96 8.66
N LEU A 167 9.74 -27.99 7.91
CA LEU A 167 10.06 -26.95 6.91
C LEU A 167 9.10 -27.01 5.69
N ASP A 168 8.82 -28.23 5.21
CA ASP A 168 7.90 -28.47 4.10
C ASP A 168 6.46 -28.11 4.48
N GLY A 169 6.00 -28.51 5.66
CA GLY A 169 4.70 -28.15 6.19
C GLY A 169 4.53 -26.64 6.39
N ALA A 170 5.56 -25.92 6.84
CA ALA A 170 5.53 -24.47 6.96
C ALA A 170 5.47 -23.79 5.59
N ARG A 171 6.17 -24.33 4.58
CA ARG A 171 6.12 -23.87 3.20
C ARG A 171 4.74 -24.07 2.60
N ASP A 172 4.16 -25.26 2.71
CA ASP A 172 2.84 -25.57 2.20
C ASP A 172 1.76 -24.69 2.83
N THR A 173 1.88 -24.44 4.14
CA THR A 173 0.99 -23.53 4.87
C THR A 173 1.13 -22.08 4.36
N GLN A 174 2.34 -21.61 4.07
CA GLN A 174 2.57 -20.29 3.48
C GLN A 174 1.97 -20.18 2.08
N GLU A 175 2.18 -21.18 1.22
CA GLU A 175 1.62 -21.22 -0.15
C GLU A 175 0.08 -21.21 -0.12
N GLY A 176 -0.53 -22.03 0.75
CA GLY A 176 -1.97 -22.05 0.97
C GLY A 176 -2.50 -20.68 1.43
N SER A 177 -1.79 -20.00 2.33
CA SER A 177 -2.16 -18.66 2.82
C SER A 177 -2.07 -17.61 1.72
N LYS A 178 -1.08 -17.66 0.81
CA LYS A 178 -0.99 -16.79 -0.37
C LYS A 178 -2.19 -16.98 -1.30
N GLY A 179 -2.56 -18.23 -1.57
CA GLY A 179 -3.74 -18.58 -2.37
C GLY A 179 -5.03 -18.01 -1.76
N GLY A 180 -5.22 -18.21 -0.45
CA GLY A 180 -6.34 -17.68 0.32
C GLY A 180 -6.44 -16.16 0.28
N THR A 181 -5.33 -15.45 0.45
CA THR A 181 -5.28 -13.98 0.37
C THR A 181 -5.63 -13.48 -1.02
N LYS A 182 -5.15 -14.14 -2.09
CA LYS A 182 -5.50 -13.79 -3.48
C LYS A 182 -6.99 -13.95 -3.75
N GLN A 183 -7.59 -15.04 -3.27
CA GLN A 183 -9.04 -15.26 -3.40
C GLN A 183 -9.84 -14.18 -2.65
N LYS A 184 -9.43 -13.83 -1.42
CA LYS A 184 -10.09 -12.76 -0.64
C LYS A 184 -9.89 -11.38 -1.28
N SER A 185 -8.78 -11.12 -1.95
CA SER A 185 -8.59 -9.90 -2.74
C SER A 185 -9.58 -9.79 -3.89
N ALA A 186 -9.82 -10.86 -4.62
CA ALA A 186 -10.82 -10.88 -5.69
C ALA A 186 -12.25 -10.72 -5.15
N GLU A 187 -12.55 -11.33 -4.00
CA GLU A 187 -13.86 -11.20 -3.34
C GLU A 187 -14.13 -9.76 -2.89
N VAL A 188 -13.19 -9.12 -2.17
CA VAL A 188 -13.36 -7.74 -1.70
C VAL A 188 -13.46 -6.76 -2.85
N GLU A 189 -12.71 -6.97 -3.95
CA GLU A 189 -12.82 -6.14 -5.15
C GLU A 189 -14.20 -6.25 -5.80
N SER A 190 -14.73 -7.46 -5.94
CA SER A 190 -16.08 -7.68 -6.45
C SER A 190 -17.13 -6.93 -5.60
N LYS A 191 -17.01 -6.97 -4.27
CA LYS A 191 -17.93 -6.27 -3.36
C LYS A 191 -17.72 -4.76 -3.36
N ARG A 192 -16.48 -4.27 -3.55
CA ARG A 192 -16.18 -2.86 -3.75
C ARG A 192 -16.91 -2.30 -4.99
N ILE A 193 -16.85 -3.04 -6.09
CA ILE A 193 -17.55 -2.66 -7.33
C ILE A 193 -19.07 -2.63 -7.10
N ALA A 194 -19.61 -3.64 -6.43
CA ALA A 194 -21.04 -3.71 -6.17
C ALA A 194 -21.55 -2.53 -5.31
N VAL A 195 -20.90 -2.25 -4.17
CA VAL A 195 -21.32 -1.15 -3.27
C VAL A 195 -21.12 0.22 -3.93
N GLY A 196 -20.02 0.43 -4.69
CA GLY A 196 -19.81 1.68 -5.42
C GLY A 196 -20.83 1.90 -6.56
N THR A 197 -21.31 0.81 -7.17
CA THR A 197 -22.38 0.88 -8.17
C THR A 197 -23.71 1.28 -7.53
N GLU A 198 -24.05 0.74 -6.36
CA GLU A 198 -25.24 1.14 -5.63
C GLU A 198 -25.17 2.58 -5.14
N GLN A 199 -24.00 3.05 -4.64
CA GLN A 199 -23.81 4.47 -4.31
C GLN A 199 -24.07 5.39 -5.51
N TYR A 200 -23.65 4.98 -6.70
CA TYR A 200 -23.88 5.75 -7.92
C TYR A 200 -25.38 5.77 -8.32
N ARG A 201 -26.09 4.67 -8.11
CA ARG A 201 -27.56 4.62 -8.31
C ARG A 201 -28.28 5.52 -7.31
N ASP A 202 -27.85 5.51 -6.05
CA ASP A 202 -28.43 6.38 -5.02
C ASP A 202 -28.17 7.86 -5.33
N LEU A 203 -26.96 8.19 -5.83
CA LEU A 203 -26.68 9.55 -6.32
C LEU A 203 -27.65 9.99 -7.40
N GLY A 204 -27.94 9.13 -8.38
CA GLY A 204 -28.93 9.43 -9.43
C GLY A 204 -30.33 9.70 -8.88
N PHE A 205 -30.77 8.90 -7.89
CA PHE A 205 -32.03 9.13 -7.20
C PHE A 205 -32.05 10.45 -6.42
N LEU A 206 -30.97 10.73 -5.66
CA LEU A 206 -30.85 11.95 -4.87
C LEU A 206 -30.78 13.22 -5.75
N ILE A 207 -30.14 13.14 -6.92
CA ILE A 207 -30.14 14.22 -7.91
C ILE A 207 -31.58 14.52 -8.38
N ASN A 208 -32.35 13.48 -8.69
CA ASN A 208 -33.74 13.68 -9.11
C ASN A 208 -34.60 14.26 -7.97
N LYS A 209 -34.44 13.81 -6.73
CA LYS A 209 -35.18 14.30 -5.55
C LYS A 209 -34.77 15.71 -5.15
N GLY A 210 -33.48 16.06 -5.28
CA GLY A 210 -32.91 17.36 -4.89
C GLY A 210 -32.64 18.30 -6.08
N ALA A 211 -33.30 18.12 -7.23
CA ALA A 211 -33.02 18.86 -8.46
C ALA A 211 -33.09 20.39 -8.31
N GLU A 212 -34.01 20.88 -7.46
CA GLU A 212 -34.17 22.30 -7.18
C GLU A 212 -33.17 22.85 -6.14
N VAL A 213 -32.56 21.96 -5.32
CA VAL A 213 -31.63 22.33 -4.27
C VAL A 213 -30.43 21.40 -4.27
N PRO A 214 -29.43 21.61 -5.13
CA PRO A 214 -28.27 20.72 -5.27
C PRO A 214 -27.46 20.50 -3.98
N SER A 215 -27.43 21.47 -3.07
CA SER A 215 -26.82 21.36 -1.74
C SER A 215 -27.43 20.29 -0.84
N TYR A 216 -28.67 19.84 -1.17
CA TYR A 216 -29.34 18.76 -0.48
C TYR A 216 -28.62 17.40 -0.62
N ILE A 217 -27.88 17.21 -1.71
CA ILE A 217 -27.23 15.95 -2.06
C ILE A 217 -25.90 15.75 -1.32
N ALA A 218 -25.17 16.85 -1.13
CA ALA A 218 -23.83 16.83 -0.55
C ALA A 218 -23.74 16.08 0.80
N PRO A 219 -24.67 16.21 1.75
CA PRO A 219 -24.65 15.52 3.04
C PRO A 219 -24.77 13.98 2.98
N PHE A 220 -25.09 13.40 1.83
CA PHE A 220 -25.19 11.95 1.68
C PHE A 220 -23.87 11.26 1.38
N PHE A 221 -22.84 12.03 1.02
CA PHE A 221 -21.56 11.48 0.62
C PHE A 221 -20.41 12.18 1.37
N GLU A 222 -19.38 11.43 1.74
CA GLU A 222 -18.14 11.97 2.30
C GLU A 222 -17.31 12.60 1.16
N LEU A 223 -17.64 13.84 0.81
CA LEU A 223 -17.05 14.54 -0.34
C LEU A 223 -15.52 14.69 -0.25
N LYS A 224 -14.97 14.83 0.97
CA LYS A 224 -13.50 14.86 1.17
C LYS A 224 -12.82 13.59 0.71
N VAL A 225 -13.51 12.45 0.79
CA VAL A 225 -12.99 11.16 0.34
C VAL A 225 -13.19 10.99 -1.17
N LEU A 226 -14.25 11.56 -1.75
CA LEU A 226 -14.52 11.51 -3.19
C LEU A 226 -13.61 12.43 -4.00
N ARG A 227 -13.16 13.53 -3.40
CA ARG A 227 -12.12 14.33 -4.03
C ARG A 227 -10.94 13.39 -4.28
N SER A 228 -10.72 13.03 -5.53
CA SER A 228 -9.46 12.43 -5.92
C SER A 228 -8.43 13.50 -5.62
N HIS A 229 -7.58 13.26 -4.62
CA HIS A 229 -6.27 13.86 -4.72
C HIS A 229 -5.62 13.12 -5.91
N GLU A 230 -5.90 13.59 -7.13
CA GLU A 230 -4.95 13.35 -8.20
C GLU A 230 -3.66 13.90 -7.62
N GLN A 231 -2.72 13.01 -7.42
CA GLN A 231 -1.37 13.40 -7.05
C GLN A 231 -0.88 14.18 -8.25
N VAL A 232 -1.10 15.49 -8.21
CA VAL A 232 -0.72 16.38 -9.29
C VAL A 232 0.74 16.67 -9.05
N HIS A 233 1.57 16.14 -9.92
CA HIS A 233 3.01 16.25 -9.85
C HIS A 233 3.45 17.31 -10.85
N PHE A 234 3.95 18.42 -10.35
CA PHE A 234 4.48 19.52 -11.15
C PHE A 234 5.99 19.56 -11.02
N THR A 235 6.67 19.66 -12.13
CA THR A 235 8.13 19.82 -12.17
C THR A 235 8.46 20.93 -13.15
N GLY A 236 9.45 21.73 -12.83
CA GLY A 236 9.94 22.77 -13.71
C GLY A 236 11.31 23.29 -13.27
N THR A 237 11.76 24.30 -13.98
CA THR A 237 13.04 24.96 -13.73
C THR A 237 12.78 26.41 -13.44
N LEU A 238 13.40 26.94 -12.41
CA LEU A 238 13.36 28.34 -12.01
C LEU A 238 14.71 28.98 -12.37
N ASP A 239 14.71 29.87 -13.32
CA ASP A 239 15.91 30.64 -13.65
C ASP A 239 16.31 31.58 -12.48
N ALA A 240 17.53 32.03 -12.51
CA ALA A 240 18.06 32.97 -11.51
C ALA A 240 17.23 34.27 -11.45
N GLY A 241 16.66 34.57 -10.28
CA GLY A 241 15.84 35.75 -10.07
C GLY A 241 14.42 35.65 -10.60
N GLU A 242 13.94 34.46 -10.95
CA GLU A 242 12.62 34.22 -11.54
C GLU A 242 11.52 34.00 -10.49
N ASN A 243 10.31 34.48 -10.86
CA ASN A 243 9.07 34.14 -10.18
C ASN A 243 8.19 33.37 -11.16
N GLU A 244 7.83 32.13 -10.83
CA GLU A 244 6.99 31.29 -11.67
C GLU A 244 5.75 30.79 -10.94
N SER A 245 4.61 30.87 -11.61
CA SER A 245 3.37 30.26 -11.13
C SER A 245 3.40 28.76 -11.46
N VAL A 246 3.71 27.95 -10.46
CA VAL A 246 3.90 26.51 -10.56
C VAL A 246 2.59 25.78 -10.81
N LEU A 247 1.51 26.26 -10.19
CA LEU A 247 0.23 25.57 -10.12
C LEU A 247 -0.91 26.56 -9.92
N GLU A 248 -2.00 26.39 -10.68
CA GLU A 248 -3.31 26.97 -10.37
C GLU A 248 -4.23 25.89 -9.79
N HIS A 249 -4.72 26.12 -8.57
CA HIS A 249 -5.59 25.20 -7.85
C HIS A 249 -6.56 25.92 -6.92
N THR A 250 -7.71 25.33 -6.65
CA THR A 250 -8.62 25.84 -5.61
C THR A 250 -8.24 25.18 -4.28
N PHE A 251 -7.34 25.83 -3.54
CA PHE A 251 -6.84 25.33 -2.27
C PHE A 251 -7.89 25.35 -1.17
N VAL A 252 -7.71 24.47 -0.18
CA VAL A 252 -8.44 24.45 1.08
C VAL A 252 -7.46 24.26 2.23
N ASP A 253 -7.86 24.60 3.46
CA ASP A 253 -7.00 24.63 4.67
C ASP A 253 -6.18 23.36 4.88
N ASP A 254 -6.76 22.20 4.58
CA ASP A 254 -6.20 20.87 4.80
C ASP A 254 -5.54 20.26 3.55
N ASP A 255 -5.40 21.01 2.46
CA ASP A 255 -4.60 20.58 1.31
C ASP A 255 -3.13 20.45 1.69
N VAL A 256 -2.54 19.36 1.27
CA VAL A 256 -1.17 18.98 1.59
C VAL A 256 -0.31 19.04 0.33
N MET A 257 0.78 19.78 0.40
CA MET A 257 1.79 19.84 -0.67
C MET A 257 3.09 19.21 -0.19
N ILE A 258 3.76 18.50 -1.08
CA ILE A 258 5.16 18.11 -0.89
C ILE A 258 5.99 19.00 -1.81
N LEU A 259 6.94 19.72 -1.25
CA LEU A 259 7.82 20.64 -1.96
C LEU A 259 9.25 20.14 -1.91
N GLU A 260 9.92 20.13 -3.05
CA GLU A 260 11.33 19.78 -3.18
C GLU A 260 12.02 20.74 -4.15
N ILE A 261 13.23 21.15 -3.81
CA ILE A 261 14.12 21.93 -4.68
C ILE A 261 15.41 21.15 -4.88
N THR A 262 15.78 20.96 -6.14
CA THR A 262 17.03 20.28 -6.52
C THR A 262 17.84 21.14 -7.47
N THR A 263 19.14 20.92 -7.52
CA THR A 263 20.04 21.50 -8.52
C THR A 263 21.24 20.58 -8.71
N THR A 264 21.77 20.56 -9.92
CA THR A 264 23.03 19.88 -10.26
C THR A 264 24.27 20.73 -9.98
N ASP A 265 24.06 22.04 -9.75
CA ASP A 265 25.13 22.98 -9.48
C ASP A 265 25.60 22.89 -8.02
N THR A 266 26.86 23.29 -7.81
CA THR A 266 27.38 23.47 -6.45
C THR A 266 26.85 24.80 -5.89
N VAL A 267 25.79 24.71 -5.06
CA VAL A 267 25.17 25.87 -4.43
C VAL A 267 25.53 25.97 -2.95
N PRO A 268 25.52 27.16 -2.36
CA PRO A 268 25.67 27.34 -0.91
C PRO A 268 24.61 26.53 -0.14
N ALA A 269 24.98 25.96 1.00
CA ALA A 269 24.08 25.12 1.82
C ALA A 269 22.78 25.82 2.32
N ALA A 270 22.76 27.14 2.30
CA ALA A 270 21.60 27.96 2.70
C ALA A 270 20.77 28.46 1.49
N THR A 271 21.00 27.94 0.29
CA THR A 271 20.21 28.28 -0.90
C THR A 271 18.77 27.85 -0.72
N GLN A 272 17.83 28.80 -0.82
CA GLN A 272 16.41 28.56 -0.57
C GLN A 272 15.54 29.16 -1.69
N VAL A 273 14.40 28.50 -1.94
CA VAL A 273 13.29 29.02 -2.76
C VAL A 273 12.11 29.31 -1.85
N ALA A 274 11.46 30.43 -2.06
CA ALA A 274 10.24 30.80 -1.35
C ALA A 274 9.01 30.44 -2.19
N PHE A 275 8.06 29.75 -1.58
CA PHE A 275 6.76 29.44 -2.18
C PHE A 275 5.69 30.32 -1.54
N TYR A 276 4.74 30.81 -2.35
CA TYR A 276 3.63 31.67 -1.93
C TYR A 276 2.32 31.13 -2.49
N LEU A 277 1.22 31.32 -1.77
CA LEU A 277 -0.11 31.26 -2.36
C LEU A 277 -0.55 32.68 -2.73
N ALA A 278 -1.02 32.88 -3.97
CA ALA A 278 -1.26 34.19 -4.53
C ALA A 278 -2.63 34.29 -5.21
N THR A 279 -3.13 35.53 -5.32
CA THR A 279 -4.39 35.87 -6.00
C THR A 279 -4.22 35.97 -7.51
N THR A 280 -2.99 36.21 -7.96
CA THR A 280 -2.62 36.36 -9.38
C THR A 280 -1.43 35.46 -9.74
N PRO A 281 -1.26 35.07 -11.01
CA PRO A 281 -0.07 34.37 -11.44
C PRO A 281 1.20 35.16 -11.08
N ASN A 282 2.22 34.47 -10.59
CA ASN A 282 3.51 35.03 -10.14
C ASN A 282 3.40 36.04 -8.96
N GLY A 283 2.26 36.10 -8.29
CA GLY A 283 2.05 36.92 -7.09
C GLY A 283 2.73 36.34 -5.86
N THR A 284 2.90 37.21 -4.81
CA THR A 284 3.55 36.86 -3.55
C THR A 284 2.76 37.40 -2.35
N ASP A 285 1.44 37.14 -2.37
CA ASP A 285 0.48 37.81 -1.46
C ASP A 285 0.41 37.17 -0.06
N SER A 286 0.88 35.91 0.08
CA SER A 286 0.83 35.16 1.33
C SER A 286 2.14 35.22 2.13
N THR A 287 2.15 34.58 3.31
CA THR A 287 3.39 34.27 4.02
C THR A 287 4.17 33.22 3.26
N PRO A 288 5.48 33.40 2.98
CA PRO A 288 6.26 32.41 2.24
C PRO A 288 6.56 31.17 3.07
N VAL A 289 6.52 30.03 2.41
CA VAL A 289 7.13 28.78 2.88
C VAL A 289 8.45 28.58 2.13
N THR A 290 9.56 28.42 2.85
CA THR A 290 10.89 28.30 2.25
C THR A 290 11.37 26.84 2.19
N VAL A 291 11.94 26.44 1.05
CA VAL A 291 12.50 25.12 0.80
C VAL A 291 13.99 25.26 0.49
N THR A 292 14.82 24.54 1.22
CA THR A 292 16.29 24.53 0.99
C THR A 292 16.63 23.60 -0.16
N ALA A 293 17.47 24.07 -1.08
CA ALA A 293 17.92 23.28 -2.23
C ALA A 293 18.71 22.05 -1.79
N ASN A 294 18.47 20.92 -2.48
CA ASN A 294 19.09 19.62 -2.19
C ASN A 294 18.86 19.09 -0.76
N ALA A 295 17.90 19.64 -0.03
CA ALA A 295 17.46 19.11 1.26
C ALA A 295 16.36 18.03 1.08
N ALA A 296 15.95 17.41 2.18
CA ALA A 296 14.81 16.50 2.15
C ALA A 296 13.52 17.23 1.74
N LYS A 297 12.64 16.53 1.02
CA LYS A 297 11.29 17.02 0.71
C LYS A 297 10.58 17.48 1.96
N ILE A 298 9.90 18.62 1.90
CA ILE A 298 9.08 19.11 3.00
C ILE A 298 7.60 18.89 2.70
N LYS A 299 6.85 18.58 3.74
CA LYS A 299 5.40 18.48 3.69
C LYS A 299 4.80 19.73 4.29
N VAL A 300 3.94 20.43 3.55
CA VAL A 300 3.37 21.73 3.90
C VAL A 300 1.86 21.66 3.78
N LEU A 301 1.15 22.24 4.74
CA LEU A 301 -0.30 22.48 4.66
C LEU A 301 -0.57 23.82 3.98
N ALA A 302 -1.66 23.95 3.24
CA ALA A 302 -2.07 25.23 2.65
C ALA A 302 -2.25 26.32 3.71
N SER A 303 -2.70 25.97 4.91
CA SER A 303 -2.82 26.88 6.06
C SER A 303 -1.48 27.45 6.56
N GLU A 304 -0.34 26.87 6.24
CA GLU A 304 0.98 27.36 6.63
C GLU A 304 1.41 28.61 5.85
N PHE A 305 0.74 28.91 4.73
CA PHE A 305 0.93 30.16 3.99
C PHE A 305 0.29 31.39 4.65
N GLY A 306 -0.25 31.23 5.85
CA GLY A 306 -0.83 32.30 6.66
C GLY A 306 -2.35 32.39 6.55
N ALA A 307 -2.90 33.46 7.15
CA ALA A 307 -4.35 33.70 7.11
C ALA A 307 -4.75 34.31 5.76
N ILE A 308 -5.06 33.46 4.80
CA ILE A 308 -5.43 33.83 3.43
C ILE A 308 -6.86 33.37 3.09
N ASP A 309 -7.47 34.01 2.09
CA ASP A 309 -8.74 33.58 1.53
C ASP A 309 -8.50 32.58 0.38
N PHE A 310 -8.70 31.30 0.64
CA PHE A 310 -8.50 30.24 -0.34
C PHE A 310 -9.43 30.30 -1.55
N ALA A 311 -10.54 31.06 -1.49
CA ALA A 311 -11.39 31.28 -2.65
C ALA A 311 -10.70 32.15 -3.71
N THR A 312 -9.79 33.02 -3.30
CA THR A 312 -9.07 33.98 -4.15
C THR A 312 -7.60 33.61 -4.39
N HIS A 313 -6.94 32.97 -3.41
CA HIS A 313 -5.52 32.56 -3.52
C HIS A 313 -5.41 31.21 -4.24
N ARG A 314 -5.37 31.25 -5.55
CA ARG A 314 -5.45 30.06 -6.42
C ARG A 314 -4.12 29.67 -7.06
N PHE A 315 -3.09 30.50 -6.95
CA PHE A 315 -1.80 30.26 -7.59
C PHE A 315 -0.74 29.93 -6.56
N LEU A 316 -0.06 28.80 -6.72
CA LEU A 316 1.18 28.49 -6.02
C LEU A 316 2.34 29.08 -6.84
N THR A 317 3.03 30.07 -6.30
CA THR A 317 4.15 30.75 -6.95
C THR A 317 5.46 30.38 -6.25
N ALA A 318 6.45 29.96 -7.02
CA ALA A 318 7.82 29.77 -6.57
C ALA A 318 8.68 30.97 -6.93
N VAL A 319 9.51 31.43 -6.00
CA VAL A 319 10.37 32.61 -6.15
C VAL A 319 11.81 32.21 -5.92
N ASN A 320 12.60 32.25 -6.97
CA ASN A 320 14.04 32.00 -6.93
C ASN A 320 14.80 33.33 -6.85
N SER A 321 15.11 33.81 -5.64
CA SER A 321 15.94 35.03 -5.45
C SER A 321 17.44 34.78 -5.50
N THR A 322 17.88 33.60 -5.93
CA THR A 322 19.30 33.23 -6.04
C THR A 322 19.86 33.56 -7.42
N THR A 323 21.17 33.35 -7.60
CA THR A 323 21.86 33.51 -8.88
C THR A 323 22.03 32.18 -9.62
N PHE A 324 21.39 31.13 -9.15
CA PHE A 324 21.49 29.75 -9.68
C PHE A 324 20.18 29.31 -10.32
N GLU A 325 20.25 28.48 -11.34
CA GLU A 325 19.13 27.72 -11.87
C GLU A 325 18.76 26.60 -10.89
N LEU A 326 17.49 26.47 -10.54
CA LEU A 326 16.99 25.48 -9.60
C LEU A 326 15.81 24.71 -10.20
N HIS A 327 15.68 23.43 -9.88
CA HIS A 327 14.56 22.60 -10.31
C HIS A 327 13.59 22.41 -9.14
N TYR A 328 12.30 22.57 -9.38
CA TYR A 328 11.28 22.30 -8.37
C TYR A 328 10.49 21.04 -8.68
N VAL A 329 10.04 20.40 -7.63
CA VAL A 329 9.02 19.35 -7.63
C VAL A 329 7.94 19.75 -6.63
N VAL A 330 6.70 19.79 -7.08
CA VAL A 330 5.52 20.03 -6.25
C VAL A 330 4.56 18.89 -6.44
N GLU A 331 4.19 18.20 -5.35
CA GLU A 331 3.17 17.17 -5.34
C GLU A 331 2.00 17.66 -4.48
N LEU A 332 0.80 17.74 -5.04
CA LEU A 332 -0.44 18.01 -4.31
C LEU A 332 -1.08 16.68 -3.93
N LEU A 333 -1.36 16.49 -2.62
CA LEU A 333 -1.86 15.22 -2.05
C LEU A 333 -3.35 15.28 -1.72
#